data_98e215bc9aa3776bff575d6707af2a67
#
_entry.id   98e215bc9aa3776bff575d6707af2a67
#
_cell.length_a   1.000
_cell.length_b   1.000
_cell.length_c   1.000
_cell.angle_alpha   90.00
_cell.angle_beta   90.00
_cell.angle_gamma   90.00
#
_symmetry.space_group_name_H-M   'P 1'
#
loop_
_entity.id
_entity.type
_entity.pdbx_description
1 polymer ?
#
loop_
_entity_poly.entity_id
_entity_poly.type
_entity_poly.pdbx_seq_one_letter_code
_entity_poly.pdbx_strand_id
1 'polypeptide(L)'
;MLAKAIRKNDNISGILVNNKEIKLSQYADDTTLILDGSRESLTASLKTLDDFYEISGLKLNDKKTEALWIGANCGNEEISLPGRNFKWPKHKVKALGVWLSVDPEATATLNYNEKLDKIRNILSSWKYRRLTLIGKIAVLKSLVASQLVYVLSPLRTNAKAIKEVNKLFFSFLWNDKGDKIKRDIMINDYSNGGLKMLDIESFSKSLKATWIKKYLNKENRGKWKLFFDLELEKSGGATVLTSNLNTKDTIKTLKINNQFVSEVLTIWAEVNFEDEITSESQFLDQSLWHNSLIRINNHPIFYREWFQKGVLQVKHLKDGSNYFLSLTDLQNKYSLNACPLGYCGLLSALKRLWNTVKNKCTLSNAKYESFLARLLKSNRASPIVYTKLISKKSISPTQNQQKWIKDCNLNSHECINWRETNLLTSKCAKSTRLVEFQFKLLHRRLSTNEFLNKIGINDNPKCSFCDQEPETLVHLFWSCPKVASFWNSLNARLTLSQILPENYTMNISVALGLMLDSSKSHQQLNFCYLMARHFIWICKRKETSPQVAGFLQYLKSMFDIEVKTAHSIPKKWDLLSTLF
;
A
#
# COMPACT_ATOMS: atom_id res chain seq x y z
N MET A 1 -8.59 21.88 -32.80
CA MET A 1 -9.66 22.36 -33.70
C MET A 1 -10.87 21.42 -33.65
N LEU A 2 -10.76 20.15 -34.02
CA LEU A 2 -11.86 19.17 -34.07
C LEU A 2 -12.75 19.16 -32.81
N ALA A 3 -12.17 18.98 -31.61
CA ALA A 3 -12.93 18.94 -30.35
C ALA A 3 -13.74 20.22 -30.09
N LYS A 4 -13.27 21.38 -30.58
CA LYS A 4 -13.98 22.65 -30.46
C LYS A 4 -15.15 22.72 -31.44
N ALA A 5 -14.96 22.20 -32.67
CA ALA A 5 -16.01 22.13 -33.69
C ALA A 5 -17.16 21.21 -33.20
N ILE A 6 -16.85 19.99 -32.74
CA ILE A 6 -17.86 19.07 -32.21
C ILE A 6 -18.64 19.66 -31.03
N ARG A 7 -17.97 20.34 -30.08
CA ARG A 7 -18.64 20.96 -28.92
C ARG A 7 -19.56 22.12 -29.29
N LYS A 8 -19.22 22.87 -30.35
CA LYS A 8 -20.00 24.05 -30.81
C LYS A 8 -21.12 23.70 -31.80
N ASN A 9 -21.15 22.49 -32.31
CA ASN A 9 -22.16 22.06 -33.24
C ASN A 9 -23.44 21.71 -32.49
N ASP A 10 -24.49 22.51 -32.66
CA ASP A 10 -25.78 22.36 -31.96
C ASP A 10 -26.58 21.15 -32.49
N ASN A 11 -26.26 20.62 -33.67
CA ASN A 11 -26.85 19.41 -34.22
C ASN A 11 -26.25 18.12 -33.66
N ILE A 12 -25.20 18.22 -32.82
CA ILE A 12 -24.62 17.11 -32.11
C ILE A 12 -25.07 17.18 -30.67
N SER A 13 -25.88 16.22 -30.23
CA SER A 13 -26.33 16.10 -28.85
C SER A 13 -25.55 15.03 -28.12
N GLY A 14 -24.99 15.35 -26.94
CA GLY A 14 -24.29 14.45 -26.06
C GLY A 14 -25.15 14.00 -24.88
N ILE A 15 -24.52 13.43 -23.87
CA ILE A 15 -25.18 13.08 -22.61
C ILE A 15 -25.10 14.24 -21.61
N LEU A 16 -26.18 14.48 -20.86
CA LEU A 16 -26.22 15.47 -19.80
C LEU A 16 -25.84 14.88 -18.45
N VAL A 17 -24.83 15.44 -17.80
CA VAL A 17 -24.40 15.09 -16.43
C VAL A 17 -24.33 16.38 -15.61
N ASN A 18 -25.14 16.49 -14.57
CA ASN A 18 -25.23 17.68 -13.72
C ASN A 18 -25.37 18.98 -14.56
N ASN A 19 -26.34 19.00 -15.46
CA ASN A 19 -26.65 20.11 -16.41
C ASN A 19 -25.47 20.52 -17.32
N LYS A 20 -24.45 19.67 -17.44
CA LYS A 20 -23.35 19.90 -18.39
C LYS A 20 -23.30 18.79 -19.42
N GLU A 21 -23.25 19.18 -20.66
CA GLU A 21 -23.23 18.28 -21.79
C GLU A 21 -21.82 17.70 -22.03
N ILE A 22 -21.75 16.39 -22.26
CA ILE A 22 -20.53 15.66 -22.60
C ILE A 22 -20.74 15.03 -23.98
N LYS A 23 -20.04 15.55 -25.02
CA LYS A 23 -20.11 15.07 -26.42
C LYS A 23 -18.93 14.20 -26.81
N LEU A 24 -17.75 14.44 -26.22
CA LEU A 24 -16.53 13.72 -26.62
C LEU A 24 -15.48 13.62 -25.51
N SER A 25 -14.66 12.59 -25.63
CA SER A 25 -13.35 12.45 -24.99
C SER A 25 -12.29 12.25 -26.06
N GLN A 26 -11.16 12.93 -25.98
CA GLN A 26 -10.08 12.86 -26.95
C GLN A 26 -8.73 12.66 -26.26
N TYR A 27 -7.92 11.74 -26.78
CA TYR A 27 -6.56 11.50 -26.35
C TYR A 27 -5.67 11.26 -27.57
N ALA A 28 -4.77 12.19 -27.85
CA ALA A 28 -3.98 12.23 -29.09
C ALA A 28 -4.91 12.18 -30.33
N ASP A 29 -4.74 11.16 -31.16
CA ASP A 29 -5.54 10.85 -32.35
C ASP A 29 -6.84 10.08 -32.02
N ASP A 30 -6.88 9.35 -30.90
CA ASP A 30 -8.08 8.60 -30.48
C ASP A 30 -9.19 9.56 -30.03
N THR A 31 -10.31 9.55 -30.71
CA THR A 31 -11.50 10.34 -30.40
C THR A 31 -12.68 9.42 -30.08
N THR A 32 -13.26 9.56 -28.90
CA THR A 32 -14.48 8.87 -28.47
C THR A 32 -15.62 9.88 -28.45
N LEU A 33 -16.63 9.68 -29.28
CA LEU A 33 -17.86 10.46 -29.27
C LEU A 33 -18.85 9.81 -28.29
N ILE A 34 -19.57 10.63 -27.54
CA ILE A 34 -20.59 10.23 -26.57
C ILE A 34 -21.84 10.96 -26.96
N LEU A 35 -22.75 10.26 -27.65
CA LEU A 35 -23.91 10.84 -28.28
C LEU A 35 -25.20 10.39 -27.59
N ASP A 36 -26.29 11.13 -27.81
CA ASP A 36 -27.63 10.82 -27.29
C ASP A 36 -28.28 9.59 -27.93
N GLY A 37 -27.69 9.07 -29.02
CA GLY A 37 -28.18 7.91 -29.77
C GLY A 37 -29.07 8.26 -30.96
N SER A 38 -29.32 9.53 -31.26
CA SER A 38 -30.06 9.95 -32.45
C SER A 38 -29.21 9.79 -33.71
N ARG A 39 -29.90 9.50 -34.83
CA ARG A 39 -29.26 9.42 -36.14
C ARG A 39 -28.75 10.79 -36.60
N GLU A 40 -29.43 11.83 -36.22
CA GLU A 40 -29.11 13.25 -36.48
C GLU A 40 -27.77 13.61 -35.86
N SER A 41 -27.57 13.34 -34.56
CA SER A 41 -26.31 13.58 -33.85
C SER A 41 -25.14 12.80 -34.45
N LEU A 42 -25.36 11.53 -34.81
CA LEU A 42 -24.31 10.71 -35.43
C LEU A 42 -23.95 11.28 -36.82
N THR A 43 -24.93 11.60 -37.67
CA THR A 43 -24.70 12.16 -39.01
C THR A 43 -23.98 13.53 -38.93
N ALA A 44 -24.42 14.39 -38.04
CA ALA A 44 -23.76 15.70 -37.80
C ALA A 44 -22.31 15.55 -37.31
N SER A 45 -22.06 14.56 -36.47
CA SER A 45 -20.72 14.25 -35.98
C SER A 45 -19.77 13.81 -37.10
N LEU A 46 -20.26 12.93 -37.99
CA LEU A 46 -19.49 12.43 -39.11
C LEU A 46 -19.22 13.54 -40.12
N LYS A 47 -20.22 14.38 -40.42
CA LYS A 47 -20.03 15.56 -41.27
C LYS A 47 -18.94 16.47 -40.69
N THR A 48 -18.97 16.73 -39.40
CA THR A 48 -17.93 17.56 -38.73
C THR A 48 -16.53 16.93 -38.85
N LEU A 49 -16.43 15.60 -38.83
CA LEU A 49 -15.17 14.88 -39.07
C LEU A 49 -14.70 14.97 -40.52
N ASP A 50 -15.62 14.91 -41.49
CA ASP A 50 -15.31 15.09 -42.91
C ASP A 50 -14.87 16.54 -43.22
N ASP A 51 -15.58 17.54 -42.71
CA ASP A 51 -15.19 18.94 -42.80
C ASP A 51 -13.79 19.19 -42.20
N PHE A 52 -13.47 18.50 -41.12
CA PHE A 52 -12.15 18.56 -40.50
C PHE A 52 -11.08 17.86 -41.36
N TYR A 53 -11.42 16.77 -42.02
CA TYR A 53 -10.51 16.09 -42.95
C TYR A 53 -10.12 17.01 -44.13
N GLU A 54 -11.06 17.71 -44.73
CA GLU A 54 -10.78 18.63 -45.85
C GLU A 54 -9.75 19.72 -45.47
N ILE A 55 -9.76 20.14 -44.19
CA ILE A 55 -8.86 21.20 -43.73
C ILE A 55 -7.51 20.61 -43.23
N SER A 56 -7.51 19.43 -42.59
CA SER A 56 -6.38 18.89 -41.85
C SER A 56 -5.65 17.74 -42.55
N GLY A 57 -6.28 17.11 -43.56
CA GLY A 57 -5.81 15.87 -44.18
C GLY A 57 -5.99 14.62 -43.28
N LEU A 58 -6.54 14.76 -42.08
CA LEU A 58 -6.70 13.65 -41.11
C LEU A 58 -8.02 12.92 -41.33
N LYS A 59 -7.98 11.80 -42.04
CA LYS A 59 -9.17 11.02 -42.40
C LYS A 59 -9.56 10.03 -41.30
N LEU A 60 -10.87 9.91 -41.05
CA LEU A 60 -11.45 8.87 -40.20
C LEU A 60 -11.15 7.46 -40.77
N ASN A 61 -10.69 6.55 -39.94
CA ASN A 61 -10.48 5.17 -40.33
C ASN A 61 -11.70 4.31 -40.01
N ASP A 62 -12.61 4.18 -40.98
CA ASP A 62 -13.88 3.45 -40.84
C ASP A 62 -13.66 1.99 -40.39
N LYS A 63 -12.61 1.33 -40.88
CA LYS A 63 -12.32 -0.09 -40.52
C LYS A 63 -11.92 -0.28 -39.05
N LYS A 64 -11.40 0.77 -38.40
CA LYS A 64 -11.01 0.78 -36.99
C LYS A 64 -12.04 1.46 -36.09
N THR A 65 -13.01 2.14 -36.69
CA THR A 65 -14.09 2.82 -35.94
C THR A 65 -15.12 1.77 -35.49
N GLU A 66 -15.45 1.83 -34.21
CA GLU A 66 -16.43 0.97 -33.57
C GLU A 66 -17.50 1.82 -32.91
N ALA A 67 -18.76 1.44 -33.02
CA ALA A 67 -19.89 2.07 -32.34
C ALA A 67 -20.57 1.05 -31.42
N LEU A 68 -20.95 1.46 -30.22
CA LEU A 68 -21.57 0.60 -29.23
C LEU A 68 -22.81 1.28 -28.64
N TRP A 69 -23.93 0.61 -28.68
CA TRP A 69 -25.13 1.00 -27.96
C TRP A 69 -24.98 0.76 -26.46
N ILE A 70 -25.25 1.77 -25.64
CA ILE A 70 -25.17 1.68 -24.18
C ILE A 70 -26.45 2.23 -23.51
N GLY A 71 -26.67 1.87 -22.25
CA GLY A 71 -27.81 2.33 -21.46
C GLY A 71 -29.14 1.85 -22.04
N ALA A 72 -30.11 2.76 -22.15
CA ALA A 72 -31.46 2.47 -22.65
C ALA A 72 -31.47 2.03 -24.13
N ASN A 73 -30.45 2.42 -24.89
CA ASN A 73 -30.33 2.08 -26.31
C ASN A 73 -29.62 0.73 -26.54
N CYS A 74 -29.28 -0.01 -25.48
CA CYS A 74 -28.64 -1.32 -25.61
C CYS A 74 -29.56 -2.31 -26.36
N GLY A 75 -29.03 -2.88 -27.44
CA GLY A 75 -29.79 -3.82 -28.29
C GLY A 75 -30.51 -3.17 -29.47
N ASN A 76 -30.42 -1.87 -29.66
CA ASN A 76 -30.92 -1.21 -30.87
C ASN A 76 -30.19 -1.71 -32.11
N GLU A 77 -30.87 -1.60 -33.26
CA GLU A 77 -30.31 -1.94 -34.57
C GLU A 77 -29.17 -0.97 -34.95
N GLU A 78 -28.29 -1.46 -35.80
CA GLU A 78 -27.19 -0.68 -36.36
C GLU A 78 -27.75 0.46 -37.24
N ILE A 79 -27.18 1.68 -37.07
CA ILE A 79 -27.54 2.78 -37.95
C ILE A 79 -26.77 2.65 -39.26
N SER A 80 -27.47 2.27 -40.32
CA SER A 80 -26.89 2.25 -41.67
C SER A 80 -26.64 3.66 -42.17
N LEU A 81 -25.41 3.95 -42.57
CA LEU A 81 -24.99 5.25 -43.08
C LEU A 81 -24.41 5.07 -44.50
N PRO A 82 -24.90 5.81 -45.51
CA PRO A 82 -24.38 5.72 -46.88
C PRO A 82 -22.88 6.04 -46.92
N GLY A 83 -22.09 5.15 -47.55
CA GLY A 83 -20.66 5.35 -47.72
C GLY A 83 -19.79 5.10 -46.51
N ARG A 84 -20.34 4.62 -45.38
CA ARG A 84 -19.63 4.31 -44.14
C ARG A 84 -19.86 2.85 -43.73
N ASN A 85 -18.81 2.20 -43.25
CA ASN A 85 -18.88 0.82 -42.80
C ASN A 85 -18.18 0.66 -41.46
N PHE A 86 -18.86 1.05 -40.39
CA PHE A 86 -18.36 0.90 -39.01
C PHE A 86 -18.69 -0.49 -38.49
N LYS A 87 -17.89 -0.93 -37.53
CA LYS A 87 -18.22 -2.10 -36.73
C LYS A 87 -19.19 -1.71 -35.61
N TRP A 88 -20.24 -2.49 -35.44
CA TRP A 88 -21.22 -2.37 -34.37
C TRP A 88 -21.15 -3.58 -33.41
N PRO A 89 -20.14 -3.64 -32.50
CA PRO A 89 -20.09 -4.72 -31.53
C PRO A 89 -21.31 -4.67 -30.60
N LYS A 90 -21.95 -5.82 -30.36
CA LYS A 90 -23.18 -5.87 -29.52
C LYS A 90 -22.92 -5.67 -28.03
N HIS A 91 -21.75 -6.03 -27.53
CA HIS A 91 -21.53 -6.12 -26.07
C HIS A 91 -20.34 -5.35 -25.56
N LYS A 92 -19.29 -5.13 -26.35
CA LYS A 92 -18.05 -4.52 -25.87
C LYS A 92 -17.23 -3.89 -26.97
N VAL A 93 -16.49 -2.83 -26.60
CA VAL A 93 -15.47 -2.16 -27.43
C VAL A 93 -14.17 -2.00 -26.64
N LYS A 94 -13.05 -1.82 -27.33
CA LYS A 94 -11.77 -1.52 -26.66
C LYS A 94 -11.35 -0.10 -26.96
N ALA A 95 -11.33 0.77 -25.93
CA ALA A 95 -10.90 2.15 -26.05
C ALA A 95 -9.70 2.40 -25.12
N LEU A 96 -8.64 3.06 -25.64
CA LEU A 96 -7.41 3.37 -24.88
C LEU A 96 -6.83 2.17 -24.11
N GLY A 97 -6.91 0.98 -24.70
CA GLY A 97 -6.40 -0.25 -24.07
C GLY A 97 -7.28 -0.85 -22.96
N VAL A 98 -8.48 -0.31 -22.74
CA VAL A 98 -9.48 -0.80 -21.76
C VAL A 98 -10.71 -1.32 -22.50
N TRP A 99 -11.17 -2.52 -22.14
CA TRP A 99 -12.45 -3.05 -22.58
C TRP A 99 -13.58 -2.31 -21.86
N LEU A 100 -14.49 -1.78 -22.62
CA LEU A 100 -15.76 -1.21 -22.15
C LEU A 100 -16.89 -2.13 -22.61
N SER A 101 -17.76 -2.55 -21.71
CA SER A 101 -18.91 -3.40 -21.99
C SER A 101 -20.19 -2.70 -21.56
N VAL A 102 -21.30 -3.09 -22.15
CA VAL A 102 -22.65 -2.68 -21.74
C VAL A 102 -22.95 -3.10 -20.29
N ASP A 103 -22.32 -4.18 -19.82
CA ASP A 103 -22.36 -4.60 -18.42
C ASP A 103 -21.10 -4.16 -17.68
N PRO A 104 -21.23 -3.35 -16.60
CA PRO A 104 -20.09 -2.89 -15.78
C PRO A 104 -19.29 -4.04 -15.12
N GLU A 105 -19.93 -5.17 -14.76
CA GLU A 105 -19.23 -6.32 -14.20
C GLU A 105 -18.41 -7.06 -15.25
N ALA A 106 -18.95 -7.20 -16.45
CA ALA A 106 -18.22 -7.74 -17.59
C ALA A 106 -17.03 -6.84 -17.96
N THR A 107 -17.17 -5.51 -17.90
CA THR A 107 -16.06 -4.56 -18.08
C THR A 107 -14.92 -4.87 -17.13
N ALA A 108 -15.18 -4.98 -15.83
CA ALA A 108 -14.16 -5.30 -14.86
C ALA A 108 -13.52 -6.68 -15.15
N THR A 109 -14.33 -7.71 -15.35
CA THR A 109 -13.89 -9.09 -15.57
C THR A 109 -12.98 -9.23 -16.79
N LEU A 110 -13.35 -8.64 -17.92
CA LEU A 110 -12.56 -8.69 -19.16
C LEU A 110 -11.16 -8.08 -18.97
N ASN A 111 -11.10 -6.91 -18.37
CA ASN A 111 -9.85 -6.20 -18.16
C ASN A 111 -8.95 -6.92 -17.15
N TYR A 112 -9.50 -7.43 -16.06
CA TYR A 112 -8.71 -8.16 -15.06
C TYR A 112 -8.22 -9.50 -15.61
N ASN A 113 -9.01 -10.24 -16.39
CA ASN A 113 -8.58 -11.52 -16.98
C ASN A 113 -7.41 -11.31 -17.95
N GLU A 114 -7.49 -10.31 -18.85
CA GLU A 114 -6.36 -9.97 -19.73
C GLU A 114 -5.07 -9.69 -18.95
N LYS A 115 -5.18 -9.00 -17.81
CA LYS A 115 -4.00 -8.71 -16.96
C LYS A 115 -3.52 -9.95 -16.20
N LEU A 116 -4.42 -10.81 -15.71
CA LEU A 116 -4.05 -12.06 -15.05
C LEU A 116 -3.24 -12.96 -15.97
N ASP A 117 -3.62 -13.07 -17.24
CA ASP A 117 -2.88 -13.88 -18.22
C ASP A 117 -1.48 -13.31 -18.48
N LYS A 118 -1.35 -11.98 -18.61
CA LYS A 118 -0.04 -11.31 -18.71
C LYS A 118 0.82 -11.56 -17.47
N ILE A 119 0.22 -11.50 -16.27
CA ILE A 119 0.90 -11.78 -15.02
C ILE A 119 1.40 -13.22 -14.97
N ARG A 120 0.57 -14.20 -15.31
CA ARG A 120 0.98 -15.62 -15.37
C ARG A 120 2.17 -15.82 -16.28
N ASN A 121 2.17 -15.20 -17.48
CA ASN A 121 3.28 -15.27 -18.43
C ASN A 121 4.57 -14.65 -17.88
N ILE A 122 4.48 -13.48 -17.23
CA ILE A 122 5.65 -12.86 -16.57
C ILE A 122 6.18 -13.78 -15.48
N LEU A 123 5.32 -14.26 -14.58
CA LEU A 123 5.76 -15.09 -13.45
C LEU A 123 6.35 -16.42 -13.89
N SER A 124 5.81 -17.05 -14.94
CA SER A 124 6.35 -18.28 -15.51
C SER A 124 7.77 -18.09 -16.06
N SER A 125 8.03 -16.99 -16.79
CA SER A 125 9.36 -16.68 -17.33
C SER A 125 10.40 -16.40 -16.24
N TRP A 126 9.99 -15.86 -15.08
CA TRP A 126 10.87 -15.56 -13.96
C TRP A 126 11.04 -16.73 -12.98
N LYS A 127 10.17 -17.74 -13.01
CA LYS A 127 10.18 -18.88 -12.09
C LYS A 127 11.48 -19.70 -12.14
N TYR A 128 12.06 -19.82 -13.31
CA TYR A 128 13.30 -20.59 -13.52
C TYR A 128 14.57 -19.87 -13.04
N ARG A 129 14.48 -18.58 -12.69
CA ARG A 129 15.61 -17.83 -12.16
C ARG A 129 15.76 -18.05 -10.66
N ARG A 130 16.99 -18.32 -10.20
CA ARG A 130 17.30 -18.54 -8.77
C ARG A 130 17.34 -17.21 -8.00
N LEU A 131 16.19 -16.59 -7.84
CA LEU A 131 16.06 -15.33 -7.11
C LEU A 131 15.90 -15.57 -5.61
N THR A 132 16.46 -14.65 -4.80
CA THR A 132 16.13 -14.51 -3.37
C THR A 132 14.69 -14.04 -3.19
N LEU A 133 14.11 -14.17 -1.98
CA LEU A 133 12.78 -13.63 -1.67
C LEU A 133 12.71 -12.13 -2.00
N ILE A 134 13.77 -11.37 -1.69
CA ILE A 134 13.86 -9.94 -1.99
C ILE A 134 13.85 -9.70 -3.50
N GLY A 135 14.62 -10.49 -4.28
CA GLY A 135 14.62 -10.41 -5.73
C GLY A 135 13.25 -10.73 -6.33
N LYS A 136 12.56 -11.74 -5.81
CA LYS A 136 11.18 -12.07 -6.22
C LYS A 136 10.20 -10.95 -5.92
N ILE A 137 10.28 -10.33 -4.73
CA ILE A 137 9.46 -9.17 -4.36
C ILE A 137 9.73 -7.99 -5.28
N ALA A 138 10.98 -7.76 -5.69
CA ALA A 138 11.32 -6.73 -6.66
C ALA A 138 10.65 -6.99 -8.02
N VAL A 139 10.68 -8.21 -8.54
CA VAL A 139 9.96 -8.61 -9.76
C VAL A 139 8.46 -8.36 -9.63
N LEU A 140 7.85 -8.79 -8.52
CA LEU A 140 6.42 -8.57 -8.28
C LEU A 140 6.04 -7.10 -8.29
N LYS A 141 6.85 -6.25 -7.67
CA LYS A 141 6.59 -4.80 -7.60
C LYS A 141 6.83 -4.08 -8.92
N SER A 142 7.93 -4.37 -9.59
CA SER A 142 8.34 -3.62 -10.79
C SER A 142 7.64 -4.10 -12.06
N LEU A 143 7.52 -5.40 -12.26
CA LEU A 143 7.00 -5.95 -13.51
C LEU A 143 5.53 -6.34 -13.43
N VAL A 144 5.09 -6.92 -12.30
CA VAL A 144 3.73 -7.46 -12.20
C VAL A 144 2.74 -6.38 -11.74
N ALA A 145 3.05 -5.66 -10.65
CA ALA A 145 2.14 -4.63 -10.13
C ALA A 145 1.91 -3.50 -11.15
N SER A 146 2.94 -3.16 -11.96
CA SER A 146 2.83 -2.15 -13.02
C SER A 146 1.75 -2.49 -14.06
N GLN A 147 1.54 -3.78 -14.37
CA GLN A 147 0.48 -4.21 -15.30
C GLN A 147 -0.93 -3.91 -14.78
N LEU A 148 -1.08 -3.82 -13.47
CA LEU A 148 -2.38 -3.65 -12.81
C LEU A 148 -2.76 -2.19 -12.57
N VAL A 149 -1.79 -1.25 -12.50
CA VAL A 149 -2.05 0.15 -12.14
C VAL A 149 -3.14 0.78 -12.98
N TYR A 150 -3.09 0.54 -14.30
CA TYR A 150 -4.01 1.15 -15.26
C TYR A 150 -5.45 0.65 -15.12
N VAL A 151 -5.66 -0.59 -14.72
CA VAL A 151 -7.00 -1.15 -14.49
C VAL A 151 -7.48 -0.96 -13.05
N LEU A 152 -6.58 -1.02 -12.06
CA LEU A 152 -6.93 -0.85 -10.65
C LEU A 152 -7.38 0.58 -10.31
N SER A 153 -6.85 1.59 -11.02
CA SER A 153 -7.16 2.99 -10.72
C SER A 153 -8.58 3.39 -11.14
N PRO A 154 -9.01 3.27 -12.43
CA PRO A 154 -10.30 3.76 -12.90
C PRO A 154 -11.43 2.73 -12.84
N LEU A 155 -11.14 1.42 -12.88
CA LEU A 155 -12.19 0.41 -12.95
C LEU A 155 -12.62 -0.05 -11.56
N ARG A 156 -13.87 -0.51 -11.46
CA ARG A 156 -14.39 -1.15 -10.25
C ARG A 156 -13.48 -2.30 -9.83
N THR A 157 -13.23 -2.43 -8.53
CA THR A 157 -12.38 -3.50 -8.00
C THR A 157 -13.09 -4.86 -8.09
N ASN A 158 -12.47 -5.80 -8.80
CA ASN A 158 -12.92 -7.18 -8.84
C ASN A 158 -12.24 -7.96 -7.70
N ALA A 159 -12.99 -8.25 -6.64
CA ALA A 159 -12.47 -8.95 -5.46
C ALA A 159 -11.92 -10.35 -5.77
N LYS A 160 -12.52 -11.07 -6.75
CA LYS A 160 -12.03 -12.39 -7.19
C LYS A 160 -10.66 -12.26 -7.86
N ALA A 161 -10.49 -11.26 -8.73
CA ALA A 161 -9.22 -11.00 -9.40
C ALA A 161 -8.13 -10.60 -8.39
N ILE A 162 -8.43 -9.75 -7.39
CA ILE A 162 -7.49 -9.38 -6.33
C ILE A 162 -7.02 -10.61 -5.54
N LYS A 163 -7.94 -11.51 -5.18
CA LYS A 163 -7.60 -12.77 -4.50
C LYS A 163 -6.70 -13.66 -5.37
N GLU A 164 -6.98 -13.76 -6.65
CA GLU A 164 -6.16 -14.54 -7.58
C GLU A 164 -4.76 -13.94 -7.76
N VAL A 165 -4.63 -12.62 -7.90
CA VAL A 165 -3.33 -11.95 -7.94
C VAL A 165 -2.53 -12.23 -6.65
N ASN A 166 -3.15 -12.13 -5.47
CA ASN A 166 -2.50 -12.46 -4.22
C ASN A 166 -2.03 -13.92 -4.18
N LYS A 167 -2.84 -14.85 -4.66
CA LYS A 167 -2.47 -16.27 -4.77
C LYS A 167 -1.25 -16.45 -5.68
N LEU A 168 -1.24 -15.84 -6.85
CA LEU A 168 -0.12 -15.88 -7.79
C LEU A 168 1.16 -15.29 -7.18
N PHE A 169 1.06 -14.21 -6.42
CA PHE A 169 2.18 -13.56 -5.75
C PHE A 169 2.85 -14.50 -4.75
N PHE A 170 2.08 -15.11 -3.87
CA PHE A 170 2.62 -16.00 -2.83
C PHE A 170 3.05 -17.36 -3.39
N SER A 171 2.37 -17.88 -4.42
CA SER A 171 2.80 -19.04 -5.17
C SER A 171 4.18 -18.83 -5.81
N PHE A 172 4.40 -17.71 -6.50
CA PHE A 172 5.70 -17.35 -7.05
C PHE A 172 6.75 -17.15 -5.95
N LEU A 173 6.40 -16.48 -4.85
CA LEU A 173 7.33 -16.22 -3.74
C LEU A 173 7.86 -17.53 -3.15
N TRP A 174 7.00 -18.51 -2.95
CA TRP A 174 7.33 -19.79 -2.28
C TRP A 174 7.53 -20.97 -3.25
N ASN A 175 7.63 -20.75 -4.56
CA ASN A 175 7.79 -21.77 -5.61
C ASN A 175 6.67 -22.83 -5.54
N ASP A 176 5.43 -22.39 -5.51
CA ASP A 176 4.22 -23.22 -5.41
C ASP A 176 4.13 -24.10 -4.15
N LYS A 177 5.02 -23.87 -3.16
CA LYS A 177 4.95 -24.48 -1.84
C LYS A 177 4.10 -23.60 -0.91
N GLY A 178 3.55 -24.19 0.13
CA GLY A 178 2.75 -23.44 1.10
C GLY A 178 3.51 -22.26 1.75
N ASP A 179 2.75 -21.28 2.25
CA ASP A 179 3.30 -20.09 2.89
C ASP A 179 4.14 -20.46 4.12
N LYS A 180 5.44 -20.17 4.09
CA LYS A 180 6.37 -20.46 5.19
C LYS A 180 6.32 -19.44 6.31
N ILE A 181 5.87 -18.22 6.01
CA ILE A 181 5.72 -17.10 6.94
C ILE A 181 4.37 -16.48 6.64
N LYS A 182 3.64 -16.04 7.68
CA LYS A 182 2.33 -15.39 7.54
C LYS A 182 2.40 -14.22 6.57
N ARG A 183 1.40 -14.08 5.70
CA ARG A 183 1.34 -13.03 4.67
C ARG A 183 1.41 -11.64 5.28
N ASP A 184 0.69 -11.41 6.38
CA ASP A 184 0.67 -10.13 7.09
C ASP A 184 2.05 -9.72 7.64
N ILE A 185 2.90 -10.69 8.00
CA ILE A 185 4.28 -10.41 8.37
C ILE A 185 5.11 -10.04 7.14
N MET A 186 4.91 -10.74 6.01
CA MET A 186 5.68 -10.47 4.79
C MET A 186 5.47 -9.06 4.25
N ILE A 187 4.28 -8.48 4.43
CA ILE A 187 3.95 -7.11 3.98
C ILE A 187 4.53 -6.02 4.88
N ASN A 188 4.90 -6.33 6.13
CA ASN A 188 5.49 -5.37 7.06
C ASN A 188 6.77 -4.74 6.52
N ASP A 189 7.12 -3.59 7.08
CA ASP A 189 8.44 -2.99 6.92
C ASP A 189 9.55 -3.89 7.49
N TYR A 190 10.77 -3.70 7.02
CA TYR A 190 11.95 -4.39 7.55
C TYR A 190 12.08 -4.20 9.06
N SER A 191 11.83 -3.00 9.58
CA SER A 191 11.87 -2.71 11.02
C SER A 191 10.88 -3.55 11.85
N ASN A 192 9.78 -3.97 11.23
CA ASN A 192 8.73 -4.79 11.86
C ASN A 192 8.82 -6.26 11.46
N GLY A 193 9.99 -6.70 11.01
CA GLY A 193 10.27 -8.10 10.68
C GLY A 193 9.65 -8.59 9.37
N GLY A 194 9.28 -7.69 8.45
CA GLY A 194 8.77 -8.02 7.13
C GLY A 194 9.80 -7.84 6.01
N LEU A 195 9.36 -8.06 4.77
CA LEU A 195 10.15 -7.82 3.55
C LEU A 195 9.52 -6.79 2.63
N LYS A 196 8.58 -5.98 3.13
CA LYS A 196 7.81 -5.01 2.32
C LYS A 196 7.13 -5.67 1.13
N MET A 197 6.63 -6.88 1.27
CA MET A 197 5.84 -7.52 0.21
C MET A 197 4.65 -6.64 -0.15
N LEU A 198 4.32 -6.54 -1.43
CA LEU A 198 3.19 -5.73 -1.87
C LEU A 198 1.86 -6.40 -1.48
N ASP A 199 1.05 -5.70 -0.68
CA ASP A 199 -0.35 -6.06 -0.47
C ASP A 199 -1.19 -5.46 -1.59
N ILE A 200 -1.66 -6.30 -2.51
CA ILE A 200 -2.36 -5.83 -3.72
C ILE A 200 -3.71 -5.20 -3.41
N GLU A 201 -4.37 -5.60 -2.33
CA GLU A 201 -5.62 -4.99 -1.90
C GLU A 201 -5.40 -3.55 -1.43
N SER A 202 -4.46 -3.33 -0.49
CA SER A 202 -4.10 -1.99 -0.03
C SER A 202 -3.53 -1.13 -1.17
N PHE A 203 -2.81 -1.74 -2.12
CA PHE A 203 -2.33 -1.04 -3.31
C PHE A 203 -3.49 -0.57 -4.20
N SER A 204 -4.47 -1.43 -4.49
CA SER A 204 -5.68 -1.07 -5.22
C SER A 204 -6.43 0.08 -4.51
N LYS A 205 -6.67 -0.05 -3.20
CA LYS A 205 -7.31 1.00 -2.39
C LYS A 205 -6.53 2.32 -2.43
N SER A 206 -5.19 2.26 -2.39
CA SER A 206 -4.36 3.46 -2.45
C SER A 206 -4.50 4.21 -3.78
N LEU A 207 -4.57 3.48 -4.90
CA LEU A 207 -4.80 4.07 -6.22
C LEU A 207 -6.19 4.72 -6.31
N LYS A 208 -7.22 4.09 -5.76
CA LYS A 208 -8.58 4.62 -5.69
C LYS A 208 -8.66 5.89 -4.84
N ALA A 209 -8.10 5.89 -3.64
CA ALA A 209 -8.11 7.06 -2.76
C ALA A 209 -7.41 8.29 -3.38
N THR A 210 -6.48 8.10 -4.34
CA THR A 210 -5.85 9.23 -5.04
C THR A 210 -6.83 10.05 -5.89
N TRP A 211 -8.00 9.49 -6.25
CA TRP A 211 -9.02 10.23 -6.98
C TRP A 211 -9.58 11.39 -6.16
N ILE A 212 -9.57 11.32 -4.82
CA ILE A 212 -9.94 12.45 -3.95
C ILE A 212 -9.00 13.63 -4.18
N LYS A 213 -7.68 13.39 -4.21
CA LYS A 213 -6.71 14.44 -4.53
C LYS A 213 -6.91 15.02 -5.94
N LYS A 214 -7.14 14.14 -6.94
CA LYS A 214 -7.42 14.57 -8.33
C LYS A 214 -8.72 15.38 -8.40
N TYR A 215 -9.74 15.01 -7.64
CA TYR A 215 -11.02 15.72 -7.58
C TYR A 215 -10.86 17.11 -6.97
N LEU A 216 -10.13 17.25 -5.87
CA LEU A 216 -9.89 18.52 -5.19
C LEU A 216 -8.89 19.44 -5.92
N ASN A 217 -8.10 18.91 -6.86
CA ASN A 217 -7.19 19.74 -7.66
C ASN A 217 -7.98 20.62 -8.63
N LYS A 218 -7.97 21.95 -8.42
CA LYS A 218 -8.68 22.94 -9.23
C LYS A 218 -8.18 23.02 -10.67
N GLU A 219 -6.91 22.71 -10.91
CA GLU A 219 -6.31 22.71 -12.25
C GLU A 219 -6.81 21.56 -13.12
N ASN A 220 -7.24 20.46 -12.49
CA ASN A 220 -7.80 19.32 -13.20
C ASN A 220 -9.22 19.63 -13.64
N ARG A 221 -9.41 19.86 -14.96
CA ARG A 221 -10.69 20.20 -15.61
C ARG A 221 -11.43 18.97 -16.17
N GLY A 222 -11.07 17.76 -15.74
CA GLY A 222 -11.67 16.50 -16.23
C GLY A 222 -13.18 16.43 -15.99
N LYS A 223 -13.95 16.10 -17.03
CA LYS A 223 -15.41 15.97 -16.97
C LYS A 223 -15.91 14.90 -15.98
N TRP A 224 -15.08 13.93 -15.66
CA TRP A 224 -15.38 12.91 -14.64
C TRP A 224 -15.70 13.50 -13.26
N LYS A 225 -15.25 14.73 -12.95
CA LYS A 225 -15.59 15.42 -11.69
C LYS A 225 -17.07 15.67 -11.54
N LEU A 226 -17.79 15.85 -12.65
CA LEU A 226 -19.23 16.06 -12.64
C LEU A 226 -19.99 14.92 -11.94
N PHE A 227 -19.49 13.69 -12.02
CA PHE A 227 -20.08 12.56 -11.32
C PHE A 227 -19.86 12.64 -9.81
N PHE A 228 -18.72 13.15 -9.35
CA PHE A 228 -18.50 13.44 -7.93
C PHE A 228 -19.37 14.60 -7.45
N ASP A 229 -19.45 15.67 -8.23
CA ASP A 229 -20.29 16.84 -7.89
C ASP A 229 -21.75 16.41 -7.72
N LEU A 230 -22.29 15.65 -8.67
CA LEU A 230 -23.67 15.14 -8.63
C LEU A 230 -23.96 14.32 -7.37
N GLU A 231 -23.05 13.43 -7.01
CA GLU A 231 -23.25 12.55 -5.86
C GLU A 231 -23.05 13.27 -4.51
N LEU A 232 -22.12 14.22 -4.44
CA LEU A 232 -21.79 14.91 -3.18
C LEU A 232 -22.66 16.13 -2.90
N GLU A 233 -23.30 16.73 -3.90
CA GLU A 233 -24.06 17.98 -3.77
C GLU A 233 -25.13 17.91 -2.67
N LYS A 234 -25.82 16.79 -2.55
CA LYS A 234 -26.86 16.57 -1.52
C LYS A 234 -26.30 16.57 -0.09
N SER A 235 -25.03 16.26 0.06
CA SER A 235 -24.35 16.07 1.35
C SER A 235 -23.36 17.19 1.71
N GLY A 236 -23.41 18.34 1.02
CA GLY A 236 -22.54 19.48 1.29
C GLY A 236 -21.30 19.55 0.36
N GLY A 237 -21.32 18.85 -0.78
CA GLY A 237 -20.28 18.92 -1.79
C GLY A 237 -18.94 18.37 -1.32
N ALA A 238 -17.85 18.94 -1.81
CA ALA A 238 -16.48 18.49 -1.53
C ALA A 238 -16.09 18.52 -0.03
N THR A 239 -16.80 19.27 0.81
CA THR A 239 -16.51 19.36 2.26
C THR A 239 -16.77 18.06 3.01
N VAL A 240 -17.62 17.17 2.48
CA VAL A 240 -17.77 15.79 3.01
C VAL A 240 -16.42 15.07 3.10
N LEU A 241 -15.48 15.40 2.20
CA LEU A 241 -14.16 14.78 2.17
C LEU A 241 -13.26 15.19 3.35
N THR A 242 -13.59 16.26 4.05
CA THR A 242 -12.92 16.72 5.28
C THR A 242 -13.55 16.11 6.54
N SER A 243 -14.69 15.43 6.39
CA SER A 243 -15.44 14.85 7.50
C SER A 243 -14.75 13.62 8.06
N ASN A 244 -14.91 13.38 9.36
CA ASN A 244 -14.41 12.19 10.04
C ASN A 244 -15.47 11.07 10.01
N LEU A 245 -15.82 10.61 8.81
CA LEU A 245 -16.86 9.63 8.54
C LEU A 245 -16.24 8.24 8.40
N ASN A 246 -16.73 7.25 9.16
CA ASN A 246 -16.28 5.87 9.02
C ASN A 246 -16.97 5.18 7.83
N THR A 247 -16.48 4.00 7.43
CA THR A 247 -16.96 3.26 6.27
C THR A 247 -18.46 2.91 6.36
N LYS A 248 -18.95 2.50 7.55
CA LYS A 248 -20.35 2.11 7.74
C LYS A 248 -21.28 3.30 7.57
N ASP A 249 -20.93 4.42 8.19
CA ASP A 249 -21.72 5.66 8.11
C ASP A 249 -21.66 6.26 6.72
N THR A 250 -20.53 6.17 6.01
CA THR A 250 -20.40 6.62 4.61
C THR A 250 -21.47 5.96 3.73
N ILE A 251 -21.57 4.64 3.79
CA ILE A 251 -22.55 3.89 2.99
C ILE A 251 -23.98 4.26 3.37
N LYS A 252 -24.28 4.38 4.69
CA LYS A 252 -25.63 4.66 5.16
C LYS A 252 -26.09 6.09 4.92
N THR A 253 -25.17 7.06 5.09
CA THR A 253 -25.51 8.49 5.13
C THR A 253 -25.47 9.13 3.75
N LEU A 254 -24.47 8.80 2.93
CA LEU A 254 -24.27 9.48 1.66
C LEU A 254 -25.17 8.94 0.54
N LYS A 255 -25.62 7.68 0.61
CA LYS A 255 -26.51 7.04 -0.39
C LYS A 255 -26.05 7.28 -1.84
N ILE A 256 -24.79 7.00 -2.12
CA ILE A 256 -24.16 7.23 -3.43
C ILE A 256 -24.64 6.20 -4.45
N ASN A 257 -25.18 6.65 -5.58
CA ASN A 257 -25.68 5.79 -6.65
C ASN A 257 -24.57 5.32 -7.61
N ASN A 258 -23.62 6.21 -7.92
CA ASN A 258 -22.51 5.87 -8.79
C ASN A 258 -21.55 4.90 -8.08
N GLN A 259 -21.43 3.68 -8.61
CA GLN A 259 -20.64 2.61 -8.00
C GLN A 259 -19.15 2.95 -7.83
N PHE A 260 -18.54 3.65 -8.81
CA PHE A 260 -17.14 4.06 -8.73
C PHE A 260 -16.94 5.13 -7.64
N VAL A 261 -17.80 6.13 -7.62
CA VAL A 261 -17.75 7.20 -6.59
C VAL A 261 -17.98 6.60 -5.20
N SER A 262 -18.95 5.69 -5.07
CA SER A 262 -19.23 4.96 -3.83
C SER A 262 -18.01 4.19 -3.33
N GLU A 263 -17.32 3.46 -4.23
CA GLU A 263 -16.10 2.73 -3.90
C GLU A 263 -14.98 3.68 -3.44
N VAL A 264 -14.75 4.77 -4.17
CA VAL A 264 -13.72 5.77 -3.83
C VAL A 264 -14.00 6.40 -2.47
N LEU A 265 -15.25 6.80 -2.18
CA LEU A 265 -15.64 7.42 -0.90
C LEU A 265 -15.58 6.43 0.26
N THR A 266 -15.95 5.18 0.04
CA THR A 266 -15.85 4.11 1.05
C THR A 266 -14.38 3.85 1.43
N ILE A 267 -13.48 3.78 0.44
CA ILE A 267 -12.05 3.64 0.68
C ILE A 267 -11.48 4.91 1.33
N TRP A 268 -11.94 6.08 0.90
CA TRP A 268 -11.54 7.34 1.53
C TRP A 268 -11.89 7.38 3.00
N ALA A 269 -13.11 6.97 3.36
CA ALA A 269 -13.54 6.87 4.74
C ALA A 269 -12.66 5.90 5.56
N GLU A 270 -12.29 4.74 5.01
CA GLU A 270 -11.36 3.78 5.67
C GLU A 270 -10.00 4.43 5.97
N VAL A 271 -9.51 5.27 5.07
CA VAL A 271 -8.19 5.90 5.19
C VAL A 271 -8.23 7.17 6.03
N ASN A 272 -9.23 8.02 5.82
CA ASN A 272 -9.33 9.34 6.45
C ASN A 272 -9.86 9.28 7.88
N PHE A 273 -10.67 8.27 8.22
CA PHE A 273 -11.25 8.13 9.54
C PHE A 273 -10.20 8.02 10.65
N GLU A 274 -10.35 8.83 11.67
CA GLU A 274 -9.56 8.85 12.89
C GLU A 274 -10.51 8.56 14.07
N ASP A 275 -10.29 7.43 14.71
CA ASP A 275 -11.09 6.93 15.85
C ASP A 275 -10.68 7.57 17.18
N GLU A 276 -9.48 8.11 17.26
CA GLU A 276 -8.95 8.80 18.44
C GLU A 276 -8.63 10.27 18.14
N ILE A 277 -8.97 11.13 19.11
CA ILE A 277 -8.57 12.54 19.15
C ILE A 277 -7.50 12.66 20.24
N THR A 278 -6.33 13.16 19.87
CA THR A 278 -5.15 13.19 20.74
C THR A 278 -4.77 14.59 21.23
N SER A 279 -5.42 15.64 20.71
CA SER A 279 -5.17 17.03 21.14
C SER A 279 -6.44 17.88 21.10
N GLU A 280 -6.45 18.97 21.89
CA GLU A 280 -7.54 19.94 21.88
C GLU A 280 -7.66 20.63 20.50
N SER A 281 -6.55 20.97 19.87
CA SER A 281 -6.54 21.53 18.51
C SER A 281 -7.24 20.57 17.52
N GLN A 282 -6.97 19.27 17.60
CA GLN A 282 -7.64 18.27 16.76
C GLN A 282 -9.14 18.19 17.05
N PHE A 283 -9.56 18.34 18.32
CA PHE A 283 -10.98 18.36 18.69
C PHE A 283 -11.68 19.60 18.12
N LEU A 284 -11.07 20.77 18.23
CA LEU A 284 -11.61 22.03 17.73
C LEU A 284 -11.73 22.07 16.19
N ASP A 285 -10.81 21.42 15.50
CA ASP A 285 -10.79 21.31 14.04
C ASP A 285 -11.68 20.17 13.49
N GLN A 286 -12.33 19.36 14.35
CA GLN A 286 -13.27 18.34 13.88
C GLN A 286 -14.41 18.97 13.09
N SER A 287 -14.76 18.35 11.94
CA SER A 287 -15.98 18.67 11.22
C SER A 287 -17.19 18.33 12.08
N LEU A 288 -18.18 19.23 12.16
CA LEU A 288 -19.44 18.96 12.82
C LEU A 288 -20.31 17.98 12.02
N TRP A 289 -20.24 18.08 10.69
CA TRP A 289 -21.12 17.39 9.76
C TRP A 289 -20.52 16.08 9.27
N HIS A 290 -21.39 15.07 9.14
CA HIS A 290 -20.98 13.73 8.71
C HIS A 290 -19.81 13.18 9.56
N ASN A 291 -19.78 13.47 10.85
CA ASN A 291 -18.72 13.00 11.75
C ASN A 291 -19.20 11.79 12.57
N SER A 292 -18.54 10.66 12.39
CA SER A 292 -18.92 9.42 13.09
C SER A 292 -18.67 9.45 14.59
N LEU A 293 -17.92 10.42 15.09
CA LEU A 293 -17.70 10.63 16.53
C LEU A 293 -18.74 11.57 17.16
N ILE A 294 -19.46 12.39 16.33
CA ILE A 294 -20.47 13.35 16.77
C ILE A 294 -21.84 12.85 16.31
N ARG A 295 -22.57 12.21 17.22
CA ARG A 295 -23.83 11.54 16.89
C ARG A 295 -24.98 12.02 17.74
N ILE A 296 -26.13 12.15 17.10
CA ILE A 296 -27.46 12.30 17.74
C ILE A 296 -28.27 11.07 17.32
N ASN A 297 -28.88 10.37 18.27
CA ASN A 297 -29.64 9.13 18.04
C ASN A 297 -28.84 8.07 17.22
N ASN A 298 -27.58 7.92 17.54
CA ASN A 298 -26.65 6.98 16.88
C ASN A 298 -26.37 7.26 15.37
N HIS A 299 -26.73 8.43 14.86
CA HIS A 299 -26.45 8.84 13.48
C HIS A 299 -25.57 10.08 13.44
N PRO A 300 -24.59 10.16 12.50
CA PRO A 300 -23.92 11.40 12.16
C PRO A 300 -24.95 12.42 11.67
N ILE A 301 -24.76 13.69 12.04
CA ILE A 301 -25.70 14.75 11.73
C ILE A 301 -25.24 15.60 10.53
N PHE A 302 -26.21 16.20 9.86
CA PHE A 302 -25.98 17.21 8.83
C PHE A 302 -27.12 18.23 8.81
N TYR A 303 -26.81 19.46 9.22
CA TYR A 303 -27.76 20.58 9.16
C TYR A 303 -27.36 21.50 7.99
N ARG A 304 -28.06 21.36 6.86
CA ARG A 304 -27.72 22.05 5.60
C ARG A 304 -27.67 23.56 5.77
N GLU A 305 -28.64 24.18 6.47
CA GLU A 305 -28.68 25.60 6.73
C GLU A 305 -27.41 26.09 7.47
N TRP A 306 -27.04 25.41 8.56
CA TRP A 306 -25.86 25.77 9.33
C TRP A 306 -24.58 25.64 8.51
N PHE A 307 -24.52 24.58 7.72
CA PHE A 307 -23.41 24.34 6.81
C PHE A 307 -23.29 25.48 5.77
N GLN A 308 -24.39 25.91 5.14
CA GLN A 308 -24.44 27.00 4.15
C GLN A 308 -24.05 28.35 4.76
N LYS A 309 -24.34 28.57 6.05
CA LYS A 309 -23.98 29.78 6.80
C LYS A 309 -22.55 29.72 7.39
N GLY A 310 -21.75 28.70 7.08
CA GLY A 310 -20.34 28.62 7.45
C GLY A 310 -20.04 27.99 8.81
N VAL A 311 -21.02 27.39 9.47
CA VAL A 311 -20.80 26.62 10.71
C VAL A 311 -20.28 25.23 10.32
N LEU A 312 -18.96 25.03 10.30
CA LEU A 312 -18.35 23.82 9.73
C LEU A 312 -17.63 22.94 10.75
N GLN A 313 -17.02 23.55 11.75
CA GLN A 313 -16.12 22.89 12.70
C GLN A 313 -16.51 23.21 14.14
N VAL A 314 -16.06 22.39 15.11
CA VAL A 314 -16.35 22.57 16.53
C VAL A 314 -15.98 23.97 17.03
N LYS A 315 -14.84 24.51 16.60
CA LYS A 315 -14.38 25.86 16.95
C LYS A 315 -15.36 26.96 16.52
N HIS A 316 -16.18 26.76 15.50
CA HIS A 316 -17.19 27.77 15.08
C HIS A 316 -18.34 27.93 16.07
N LEU A 317 -18.52 26.94 16.97
CA LEU A 317 -19.51 26.98 18.05
C LEU A 317 -18.95 27.60 19.34
N LYS A 318 -17.70 28.12 19.31
CA LYS A 318 -17.05 28.71 20.48
C LYS A 318 -16.83 30.20 20.30
N ASP A 319 -16.75 30.88 21.45
CA ASP A 319 -16.38 32.31 21.55
C ASP A 319 -14.85 32.49 21.65
N GLY A 320 -14.42 33.75 21.79
CA GLY A 320 -12.99 34.09 21.96
C GLY A 320 -12.35 33.55 23.25
N SER A 321 -13.17 33.21 24.25
CA SER A 321 -12.75 32.64 25.55
C SER A 321 -12.84 31.11 25.58
N ASN A 322 -13.07 30.48 24.42
CA ASN A 322 -13.16 29.02 24.25
C ASN A 322 -14.39 28.35 24.91
N TYR A 323 -15.43 29.14 25.29
CA TYR A 323 -16.73 28.62 25.74
C TYR A 323 -17.66 28.43 24.56
N PHE A 324 -18.60 27.46 24.70
CA PHE A 324 -19.65 27.30 23.69
C PHE A 324 -20.61 28.50 23.71
N LEU A 325 -20.88 29.05 22.53
CA LEU A 325 -21.82 30.13 22.32
C LEU A 325 -23.21 29.77 22.92
N SER A 326 -23.95 30.77 23.36
CA SER A 326 -25.39 30.58 23.62
C SER A 326 -26.14 30.35 22.29
N LEU A 327 -27.38 29.82 22.35
CA LEU A 327 -28.19 29.66 21.15
C LEU A 327 -28.44 31.03 20.46
N THR A 328 -28.73 32.06 21.25
CA THR A 328 -28.94 33.42 20.75
C THR A 328 -27.70 34.03 20.10
N ASP A 329 -26.53 33.85 20.71
CA ASP A 329 -25.27 34.32 20.14
C ASP A 329 -24.94 33.60 18.83
N LEU A 330 -25.18 32.28 18.77
CA LEU A 330 -25.00 31.48 17.56
C LEU A 330 -25.95 31.94 16.44
N GLN A 331 -27.24 32.15 16.78
CA GLN A 331 -28.25 32.66 15.83
C GLN A 331 -27.85 34.02 15.28
N ASN A 332 -27.43 34.94 16.17
CA ASN A 332 -27.00 36.29 15.77
C ASN A 332 -25.73 36.27 14.91
N LYS A 333 -24.72 35.50 15.33
CA LYS A 333 -23.41 35.42 14.66
C LYS A 333 -23.49 34.88 13.24
N TYR A 334 -24.35 33.90 12.99
CA TYR A 334 -24.45 33.21 11.70
C TYR A 334 -25.80 33.47 10.99
N SER A 335 -26.68 34.28 11.54
CA SER A 335 -28.04 34.52 11.01
C SER A 335 -28.81 33.21 10.78
N LEU A 336 -28.81 32.33 11.80
CA LEU A 336 -29.40 30.99 11.75
C LEU A 336 -30.81 30.98 12.36
N ASN A 337 -31.70 30.17 11.78
CA ASN A 337 -32.94 29.77 12.45
C ASN A 337 -32.73 28.42 13.15
N ALA A 338 -31.94 28.42 14.25
CA ALA A 338 -31.55 27.21 14.95
C ALA A 338 -32.63 26.72 15.89
N CYS A 339 -33.02 25.43 15.75
CA CYS A 339 -33.91 24.77 16.67
C CYS A 339 -33.18 24.50 18.02
N PRO A 340 -33.75 24.88 19.18
CA PRO A 340 -33.17 24.67 20.49
C PRO A 340 -32.81 23.20 20.77
N LEU A 341 -33.69 22.26 20.42
CA LEU A 341 -33.46 20.80 20.61
C LEU A 341 -32.29 20.32 19.77
N GLY A 342 -32.17 20.77 18.52
CA GLY A 342 -31.04 20.40 17.66
C GLY A 342 -29.71 20.90 18.21
N TYR A 343 -29.67 22.14 18.72
CA TYR A 343 -28.47 22.72 19.32
C TYR A 343 -28.09 22.02 20.63
N CYS A 344 -29.03 21.80 21.53
CA CYS A 344 -28.80 21.06 22.79
C CYS A 344 -28.30 19.63 22.52
N GLY A 345 -28.89 18.94 21.53
CA GLY A 345 -28.44 17.62 21.09
C GLY A 345 -26.99 17.62 20.60
N LEU A 346 -26.62 18.61 19.78
CA LEU A 346 -25.26 18.78 19.28
C LEU A 346 -24.27 19.07 20.41
N LEU A 347 -24.58 20.00 21.32
CA LEU A 347 -23.73 20.31 22.47
C LEU A 347 -23.56 19.10 23.39
N SER A 348 -24.62 18.32 23.61
CA SER A 348 -24.55 17.07 24.40
C SER A 348 -23.63 16.03 23.75
N ALA A 349 -23.68 15.90 22.42
CA ALA A 349 -22.81 15.01 21.66
C ALA A 349 -21.33 15.47 21.76
N LEU A 350 -21.07 16.77 21.63
CA LEU A 350 -19.72 17.34 21.75
C LEU A 350 -19.15 17.23 23.17
N LYS A 351 -19.98 17.44 24.20
CA LYS A 351 -19.56 17.25 25.60
C LYS A 351 -19.22 15.79 25.90
N ARG A 352 -20.00 14.85 25.40
CA ARG A 352 -19.68 13.41 25.51
C ARG A 352 -18.34 13.09 24.85
N LEU A 353 -18.14 13.53 23.61
CA LEU A 353 -16.89 13.35 22.87
C LEU A 353 -15.71 13.96 23.64
N TRP A 354 -15.82 15.21 24.09
CA TRP A 354 -14.78 15.88 24.85
C TRP A 354 -14.43 15.14 26.16
N ASN A 355 -15.42 14.62 26.87
CA ASN A 355 -15.19 13.85 28.09
C ASN A 355 -14.42 12.54 27.85
N THR A 356 -14.53 11.95 26.65
CA THR A 356 -13.76 10.75 26.31
C THR A 356 -12.30 11.06 25.93
N VAL A 357 -12.03 12.27 25.46
CA VAL A 357 -10.70 12.63 24.91
C VAL A 357 -9.87 13.54 25.83
N LYS A 358 -10.48 14.34 26.70
CA LYS A 358 -9.80 15.32 27.55
C LYS A 358 -8.64 14.76 28.38
N ASN A 359 -8.78 13.52 28.89
CA ASN A 359 -7.76 12.85 29.70
C ASN A 359 -6.63 12.23 28.85
N LYS A 360 -6.85 12.09 27.54
CA LYS A 360 -5.87 11.54 26.57
C LYS A 360 -5.15 12.65 25.81
N CYS A 361 -5.67 13.90 25.85
CA CYS A 361 -5.05 15.02 25.17
C CYS A 361 -3.70 15.34 25.82
N THR A 362 -2.64 15.20 25.05
CA THR A 362 -1.32 15.70 25.43
C THR A 362 -1.31 17.21 25.33
N LEU A 363 -0.60 17.89 26.25
CA LEU A 363 -0.36 19.34 26.24
C LEU A 363 0.56 19.77 25.07
N SER A 364 0.57 19.04 23.99
CA SER A 364 1.37 19.34 22.80
C SER A 364 0.81 20.57 22.09
N ASN A 365 1.57 21.63 22.04
CA ASN A 365 1.28 22.85 21.27
C ASN A 365 1.44 22.64 19.74
N ALA A 366 1.67 21.42 19.28
CA ALA A 366 1.83 21.13 17.87
C ALA A 366 0.47 21.29 17.14
N LYS A 367 0.47 22.13 16.12
CA LYS A 367 -0.71 22.34 15.27
C LYS A 367 -1.09 21.02 14.59
N TYR A 368 -2.33 20.58 14.80
CA TYR A 368 -2.86 19.40 14.16
C TYR A 368 -2.90 19.57 12.64
N GLU A 369 -2.40 18.58 11.91
CA GLU A 369 -2.50 18.51 10.46
C GLU A 369 -3.28 17.26 10.04
N SER A 370 -4.46 17.47 9.43
CA SER A 370 -5.32 16.38 8.98
C SER A 370 -4.66 15.51 7.91
N PHE A 371 -5.09 14.25 7.81
CA PHE A 371 -4.60 13.35 6.76
C PHE A 371 -4.83 13.91 5.35
N LEU A 372 -5.98 14.53 5.11
CA LEU A 372 -6.26 15.19 3.84
C LEU A 372 -5.25 16.30 3.53
N ALA A 373 -4.93 17.16 4.51
CA ALA A 373 -3.95 18.24 4.31
C ALA A 373 -2.57 17.67 3.90
N ARG A 374 -2.09 16.63 4.60
CA ARG A 374 -0.85 15.93 4.24
C ARG A 374 -0.89 15.32 2.84
N LEU A 375 -2.04 14.72 2.46
CA LEU A 375 -2.24 14.13 1.14
C LEU A 375 -2.18 15.17 0.04
N LEU A 376 -2.80 16.34 0.24
CA LEU A 376 -2.82 17.42 -0.75
C LEU A 376 -1.43 18.04 -0.97
N LYS A 377 -0.65 18.20 0.08
CA LYS A 377 0.73 18.72 0.00
C LYS A 377 1.71 17.76 -0.71
N SER A 378 1.46 16.47 -0.64
CA SER A 378 2.39 15.47 -1.18
C SER A 378 2.36 15.40 -2.70
N ASN A 379 3.52 15.26 -3.35
CA ASN A 379 3.60 14.99 -4.78
C ASN A 379 3.14 13.56 -5.15
N ARG A 380 3.23 12.61 -4.23
CA ARG A 380 2.89 11.19 -4.43
C ARG A 380 1.86 10.72 -3.42
N ALA A 381 0.59 10.80 -3.78
CA ALA A 381 -0.53 10.46 -2.89
C ALA A 381 -0.64 8.94 -2.57
N SER A 382 -0.51 8.08 -3.59
CA SER A 382 -0.70 6.63 -3.41
C SER A 382 0.23 6.00 -2.35
N PRO A 383 1.56 6.29 -2.29
CA PRO A 383 2.42 5.74 -1.25
C PRO A 383 2.01 6.14 0.17
N ILE A 384 1.52 7.37 0.39
CA ILE A 384 1.06 7.83 1.71
C ILE A 384 -0.16 7.05 2.16
N VAL A 385 -1.15 6.91 1.25
CA VAL A 385 -2.35 6.12 1.50
C VAL A 385 -1.99 4.66 1.76
N TYR A 386 -1.14 4.08 0.91
CA TYR A 386 -0.68 2.70 1.07
C TYR A 386 -0.03 2.47 2.43
N THR A 387 0.89 3.33 2.83
CA THR A 387 1.57 3.23 4.13
C THR A 387 0.57 3.28 5.30
N LYS A 388 -0.43 4.17 5.24
CA LYS A 388 -1.48 4.25 6.27
C LYS A 388 -2.34 2.98 6.31
N LEU A 389 -2.68 2.39 5.16
CA LEU A 389 -3.42 1.13 5.11
C LEU A 389 -2.61 -0.05 5.66
N ILE A 390 -1.33 -0.13 5.32
CA ILE A 390 -0.43 -1.19 5.82
C ILE A 390 -0.20 -1.06 7.32
N SER A 391 -0.03 0.15 7.86
CA SER A 391 0.15 0.34 9.31
C SER A 391 -1.03 -0.20 10.13
N LYS A 392 -2.25 -0.15 9.58
CA LYS A 392 -3.46 -0.75 10.20
C LYS A 392 -3.47 -2.29 10.14
N LYS A 393 -2.79 -2.88 9.15
CA LYS A 393 -2.68 -4.35 8.97
C LYS A 393 -1.44 -4.95 9.62
N SER A 394 -0.47 -4.13 10.04
CA SER A 394 0.82 -4.59 10.56
C SER A 394 0.65 -5.44 11.80
N ILE A 395 1.18 -6.65 11.77
CA ILE A 395 1.17 -7.61 12.88
C ILE A 395 2.62 -7.89 13.28
N SER A 396 2.95 -7.70 14.55
CA SER A 396 4.27 -8.08 15.07
C SER A 396 4.41 -9.61 15.10
N PRO A 397 5.58 -10.17 14.77
CA PRO A 397 5.86 -11.61 14.86
C PRO A 397 6.08 -12.09 16.31
N THR A 398 5.19 -11.70 17.23
CA THR A 398 5.33 -11.87 18.69
C THR A 398 5.61 -13.30 19.14
N GLN A 399 4.99 -14.33 18.51
CA GLN A 399 5.24 -15.72 18.87
C GLN A 399 6.69 -16.17 18.65
N ASN A 400 7.30 -15.76 17.53
CA ASN A 400 8.72 -16.07 17.28
C ASN A 400 9.64 -15.26 18.20
N GLN A 401 9.26 -14.03 18.51
CA GLN A 401 9.99 -13.17 19.44
C GLN A 401 10.00 -13.77 20.84
N GLN A 402 8.85 -14.21 21.36
CA GLN A 402 8.74 -14.89 22.65
C GLN A 402 9.56 -16.19 22.71
N LYS A 403 9.57 -16.99 21.62
CA LYS A 403 10.40 -18.18 21.55
C LYS A 403 11.90 -17.85 21.61
N TRP A 404 12.35 -16.76 20.97
CA TRP A 404 13.75 -16.33 21.06
C TRP A 404 14.12 -15.87 22.48
N ILE A 405 13.26 -15.12 23.17
CA ILE A 405 13.47 -14.71 24.56
C ILE A 405 13.63 -15.94 25.45
N LYS A 406 12.74 -16.92 25.30
CA LYS A 406 12.81 -18.19 26.05
C LYS A 406 14.08 -18.98 25.75
N ASP A 407 14.40 -19.21 24.47
CA ASP A 407 15.51 -20.07 24.05
C ASP A 407 16.88 -19.45 24.36
N CYS A 408 16.96 -18.12 24.50
CA CYS A 408 18.19 -17.43 24.88
C CYS A 408 18.36 -17.27 26.40
N ASN A 409 17.37 -17.71 27.20
CA ASN A 409 17.37 -17.55 28.67
C ASN A 409 17.71 -16.12 29.12
N LEU A 410 17.14 -15.12 28.41
CA LEU A 410 17.39 -13.72 28.72
C LEU A 410 16.76 -13.36 30.06
N ASN A 411 17.53 -12.69 30.92
CA ASN A 411 17.07 -12.18 32.21
C ASN A 411 15.98 -11.12 32.02
N SER A 412 15.17 -10.91 33.06
CA SER A 412 14.05 -9.93 33.04
C SER A 412 14.50 -8.49 32.70
N HIS A 413 15.78 -8.19 32.85
CA HIS A 413 16.39 -6.88 32.56
C HIS A 413 17.00 -6.76 31.15
N GLU A 414 17.13 -7.87 30.40
CA GLU A 414 17.70 -7.90 29.05
C GLU A 414 16.58 -7.92 28.01
N CYS A 415 16.27 -6.76 27.45
CA CYS A 415 15.27 -6.62 26.39
C CYS A 415 15.91 -6.66 25.00
N ILE A 416 15.32 -7.46 24.09
CA ILE A 416 15.72 -7.47 22.68
C ILE A 416 15.07 -6.28 21.96
N ASN A 417 15.90 -5.44 21.36
CA ASN A 417 15.46 -4.40 20.46
C ASN A 417 15.11 -5.01 19.09
N TRP A 418 13.86 -5.40 18.92
CA TRP A 418 13.39 -6.05 17.68
C TRP A 418 13.52 -5.18 16.45
N ARG A 419 13.36 -3.88 16.58
CA ARG A 419 13.53 -2.93 15.48
C ARG A 419 14.98 -2.95 14.97
N GLU A 420 15.94 -2.83 15.86
CA GLU A 420 17.37 -2.87 15.52
C GLU A 420 17.79 -4.26 15.04
N THR A 421 17.31 -5.31 15.68
CA THR A 421 17.52 -6.72 15.26
C THR A 421 17.08 -6.95 13.81
N ASN A 422 15.88 -6.52 13.46
CA ASN A 422 15.34 -6.67 12.11
C ASN A 422 16.09 -5.84 11.06
N LEU A 423 16.58 -4.66 11.44
CA LEU A 423 17.31 -3.76 10.56
C LEU A 423 18.81 -4.09 10.45
N LEU A 424 19.34 -4.90 11.36
CA LEU A 424 20.78 -5.20 11.47
C LEU A 424 21.39 -5.55 10.11
N THR A 425 20.80 -6.50 9.41
CA THR A 425 21.35 -7.01 8.15
C THR A 425 21.32 -5.97 7.04
N SER A 426 20.24 -5.20 6.94
CA SER A 426 20.13 -4.14 5.93
C SER A 426 21.07 -2.97 6.19
N LYS A 427 21.49 -2.74 7.45
CA LYS A 427 22.47 -1.73 7.84
C LYS A 427 23.90 -2.14 7.51
N CYS A 428 24.24 -3.43 7.64
CA CYS A 428 25.61 -3.90 7.47
C CYS A 428 25.90 -4.61 6.14
N ALA A 429 24.89 -5.13 5.42
CA ALA A 429 25.10 -5.86 4.18
C ALA A 429 24.14 -5.45 3.06
N LYS A 430 24.67 -5.32 1.83
CA LYS A 430 23.85 -5.09 0.61
C LYS A 430 23.39 -6.42 -0.03
N SER A 431 24.02 -7.53 0.32
CA SER A 431 23.73 -8.84 -0.27
C SER A 431 22.33 -9.34 0.12
N THR A 432 21.45 -9.49 -0.87
CA THR A 432 20.09 -10.02 -0.66
C THR A 432 20.09 -11.46 -0.13
N ARG A 433 21.15 -12.23 -0.37
CA ARG A 433 21.30 -13.59 0.19
C ARG A 433 21.52 -13.56 1.70
N LEU A 434 22.34 -12.65 2.20
CA LEU A 434 22.57 -12.47 3.63
C LEU A 434 21.32 -11.95 4.34
N VAL A 435 20.62 -11.02 3.71
CA VAL A 435 19.35 -10.49 4.23
C VAL A 435 18.29 -11.60 4.31
N GLU A 436 18.14 -12.40 3.27
CA GLU A 436 17.22 -13.55 3.27
C GLU A 436 17.59 -14.61 4.30
N PHE A 437 18.88 -14.91 4.44
CA PHE A 437 19.38 -15.85 5.43
C PHE A 437 19.00 -15.41 6.85
N GLN A 438 19.37 -14.19 7.25
CA GLN A 438 19.07 -13.66 8.58
C GLN A 438 17.57 -13.54 8.81
N PHE A 439 16.82 -13.12 7.81
CA PHE A 439 15.36 -13.08 7.85
C PHE A 439 14.77 -14.47 8.15
N LYS A 440 15.24 -15.51 7.46
CA LYS A 440 14.80 -16.90 7.71
C LYS A 440 15.21 -17.39 9.10
N LEU A 441 16.39 -17.01 9.58
CA LEU A 441 16.85 -17.33 10.93
C LEU A 441 15.91 -16.72 11.98
N LEU A 442 15.67 -15.39 11.92
CA LEU A 442 14.81 -14.69 12.87
C LEU A 442 13.37 -15.22 12.86
N HIS A 443 12.86 -15.62 11.71
CA HIS A 443 11.55 -16.25 11.57
C HIS A 443 11.56 -17.77 11.81
N ARG A 444 12.69 -18.34 12.24
CA ARG A 444 12.83 -19.77 12.55
C ARG A 444 12.46 -20.67 11.38
N ARG A 445 12.91 -20.30 10.17
CA ARG A 445 12.57 -20.99 8.90
C ARG A 445 13.80 -21.52 8.16
N LEU A 446 14.94 -21.62 8.84
CA LEU A 446 16.06 -22.41 8.34
C LEU A 446 15.77 -23.90 8.54
N SER A 447 16.15 -24.72 7.58
CA SER A 447 15.91 -26.16 7.58
C SER A 447 16.95 -26.90 8.43
N THR A 448 16.84 -26.80 9.77
CA THR A 448 17.58 -27.62 10.71
C THR A 448 17.05 -29.06 10.70
N ASN A 449 17.87 -30.06 11.14
CA ASN A 449 17.44 -31.45 11.15
C ASN A 449 16.24 -31.67 12.10
N GLU A 450 16.22 -30.99 13.26
CA GLU A 450 15.06 -31.04 14.15
C GLU A 450 13.79 -30.52 13.45
N PHE A 451 13.88 -29.39 12.71
CA PHE A 451 12.74 -28.86 11.97
C PHE A 451 12.31 -29.79 10.83
N LEU A 452 13.27 -30.36 10.09
CA LEU A 452 12.98 -31.29 9.00
C LEU A 452 12.36 -32.59 9.52
N ASN A 453 12.81 -33.08 10.68
CA ASN A 453 12.21 -34.22 11.34
C ASN A 453 10.77 -33.97 11.78
N LYS A 454 10.50 -32.81 12.41
CA LYS A 454 9.13 -32.40 12.81
C LYS A 454 8.13 -32.34 11.65
N ILE A 455 8.59 -32.10 10.43
CA ILE A 455 7.73 -32.05 9.23
C ILE A 455 7.83 -33.33 8.37
N GLY A 456 8.45 -34.38 8.89
CA GLY A 456 8.52 -35.71 8.24
C GLY A 456 9.40 -35.77 6.98
N ILE A 457 10.38 -34.86 6.83
CA ILE A 457 11.32 -34.88 5.67
C ILE A 457 12.63 -35.61 6.02
N ASN A 458 13.03 -35.62 7.28
CA ASN A 458 14.26 -36.25 7.74
C ASN A 458 13.97 -37.07 9.00
N ASP A 459 14.42 -38.32 9.04
CA ASP A 459 14.21 -39.22 10.18
C ASP A 459 15.20 -38.96 11.33
N ASN A 460 16.37 -38.38 11.04
CA ASN A 460 17.39 -38.06 12.03
C ASN A 460 17.36 -36.60 12.46
N PRO A 461 16.94 -36.28 13.72
CA PRO A 461 16.93 -34.90 14.22
C PRO A 461 18.29 -34.40 14.70
N LYS A 462 19.34 -35.27 14.76
CA LYS A 462 20.64 -34.95 15.36
C LYS A 462 21.44 -33.92 14.56
N CYS A 463 22.33 -33.24 15.27
CA CYS A 463 23.17 -32.16 14.72
C CYS A 463 24.18 -32.72 13.67
N SER A 464 24.21 -32.07 12.52
CA SER A 464 25.12 -32.38 11.40
C SER A 464 26.61 -32.25 11.77
N PHE A 465 26.97 -31.57 12.87
CA PHE A 465 28.36 -31.34 13.27
C PHE A 465 28.84 -32.25 14.40
N CYS A 466 28.03 -32.47 15.43
CA CYS A 466 28.45 -33.25 16.60
C CYS A 466 27.76 -34.61 16.73
N ASP A 467 26.65 -34.82 16.00
CA ASP A 467 25.82 -36.04 16.04
C ASP A 467 25.32 -36.47 17.43
N GLN A 468 25.32 -35.54 18.40
CA GLN A 468 24.95 -35.83 19.79
C GLN A 468 23.53 -35.36 20.10
N GLU A 469 23.24 -34.06 19.94
CA GLU A 469 22.01 -33.44 20.32
C GLU A 469 21.11 -33.12 19.11
N PRO A 470 19.79 -32.87 19.32
CA PRO A 470 18.92 -32.42 18.26
C PRO A 470 19.39 -31.07 17.68
N GLU A 471 19.39 -30.97 16.34
CA GLU A 471 19.83 -29.77 15.64
C GLU A 471 18.74 -28.67 15.69
N THR A 472 18.60 -28.03 16.86
CA THR A 472 17.82 -26.79 16.99
C THR A 472 18.58 -25.60 16.39
N LEU A 473 17.93 -24.46 16.20
CA LEU A 473 18.61 -23.23 15.77
C LEU A 473 19.64 -22.76 16.81
N VAL A 474 19.31 -22.87 18.09
CA VAL A 474 20.23 -22.50 19.17
C VAL A 474 21.43 -23.45 19.18
N HIS A 475 21.18 -24.75 19.06
CA HIS A 475 22.28 -25.72 19.00
C HIS A 475 23.18 -25.47 17.78
N LEU A 476 22.61 -25.33 16.59
CA LEU A 476 23.36 -25.12 15.34
C LEU A 476 24.22 -23.87 15.33
N PHE A 477 23.76 -22.76 15.96
CA PHE A 477 24.48 -21.48 15.89
C PHE A 477 25.21 -21.11 17.18
N TRP A 478 24.99 -21.83 18.30
CA TRP A 478 25.59 -21.49 19.59
C TRP A 478 26.09 -22.69 20.39
N SER A 479 25.18 -23.58 20.86
CA SER A 479 25.55 -24.59 21.88
C SER A 479 26.26 -25.84 21.34
N CYS A 480 26.33 -26.04 20.02
CA CYS A 480 27.09 -27.15 19.45
C CYS A 480 28.59 -27.02 19.80
N PRO A 481 29.25 -28.06 20.37
CA PRO A 481 30.68 -28.00 20.75
C PRO A 481 31.61 -27.61 19.58
N LYS A 482 31.32 -28.04 18.36
CA LYS A 482 32.10 -27.69 17.16
C LYS A 482 31.91 -26.20 16.80
N VAL A 483 30.72 -25.67 16.99
CA VAL A 483 30.41 -24.25 16.72
C VAL A 483 30.91 -23.34 17.84
N ALA A 484 30.84 -23.79 19.10
CA ALA A 484 31.45 -23.07 20.23
C ALA A 484 32.96 -22.92 20.05
N SER A 485 33.65 -23.97 19.65
CA SER A 485 35.09 -23.91 19.30
C SER A 485 35.36 -22.93 18.15
N PHE A 486 34.53 -22.91 17.12
CA PHE A 486 34.64 -21.95 16.02
C PHE A 486 34.51 -20.51 16.53
N TRP A 487 33.49 -20.18 17.35
CA TRP A 487 33.30 -18.85 17.90
C TRP A 487 34.46 -18.41 18.79
N ASN A 488 34.95 -19.28 19.65
CA ASN A 488 36.11 -19.00 20.51
C ASN A 488 37.35 -18.68 19.67
N SER A 489 37.63 -19.50 18.65
CA SER A 489 38.78 -19.31 17.75
C SER A 489 38.63 -18.01 16.91
N LEU A 490 37.42 -17.68 16.47
CA LEU A 490 37.16 -16.45 15.73
C LEU A 490 37.36 -15.21 16.64
N ASN A 491 36.83 -15.23 17.86
CA ASN A 491 37.00 -14.14 18.82
C ASN A 491 38.47 -13.93 19.20
N ALA A 492 39.22 -15.01 19.45
CA ALA A 492 40.67 -14.93 19.68
C ALA A 492 41.39 -14.26 18.50
N ARG A 493 41.03 -14.62 17.24
CA ARG A 493 41.59 -13.97 16.05
C ARG A 493 41.22 -12.48 15.95
N LEU A 494 39.98 -12.12 16.26
CA LEU A 494 39.52 -10.72 16.27
C LEU A 494 40.20 -9.88 17.36
N THR A 495 40.46 -10.45 18.53
CA THR A 495 41.22 -9.84 19.62
C THR A 495 42.68 -9.64 19.25
N LEU A 496 43.34 -10.67 18.69
CA LEU A 496 44.72 -10.56 18.20
C LEU A 496 44.89 -9.48 17.12
N SER A 497 43.85 -9.26 16.31
CA SER A 497 43.82 -8.19 15.29
C SER A 497 43.34 -6.84 15.85
N GLN A 498 43.22 -6.68 17.15
CA GLN A 498 42.78 -5.46 17.86
C GLN A 498 41.37 -4.95 17.44
N ILE A 499 40.54 -5.82 16.89
CA ILE A 499 39.14 -5.51 16.51
C ILE A 499 38.23 -5.63 17.73
N LEU A 500 38.54 -6.56 18.65
CA LEU A 500 37.85 -6.77 19.91
C LEU A 500 38.76 -6.46 21.10
N PRO A 501 38.21 -5.95 22.21
CA PRO A 501 38.97 -5.81 23.46
C PRO A 501 39.30 -7.19 24.06
N GLU A 502 40.38 -7.28 24.82
CA GLU A 502 40.86 -8.53 25.43
C GLU A 502 39.82 -9.24 26.32
N ASN A 503 39.01 -8.47 27.01
CA ASN A 503 37.99 -8.96 27.94
C ASN A 503 36.60 -9.17 27.25
N TYR A 504 36.55 -9.26 25.92
CA TYR A 504 35.27 -9.43 25.22
C TYR A 504 34.72 -10.84 25.39
N THR A 505 33.52 -10.95 25.94
CA THR A 505 32.78 -12.20 26.05
C THR A 505 31.63 -12.23 25.05
N MET A 506 31.64 -13.18 24.16
CA MET A 506 30.54 -13.38 23.21
C MET A 506 29.35 -14.05 23.91
N ASN A 507 28.17 -13.60 23.61
CA ASN A 507 26.93 -14.19 24.12
C ASN A 507 26.05 -14.75 22.98
N ILE A 508 25.04 -15.51 23.36
CA ILE A 508 24.10 -16.13 22.44
C ILE A 508 23.36 -15.10 21.54
N SER A 509 23.06 -13.90 22.07
CA SER A 509 22.38 -12.85 21.31
C SER A 509 23.20 -12.42 20.11
N VAL A 510 24.51 -12.23 20.29
CA VAL A 510 25.45 -11.91 19.20
C VAL A 510 25.54 -13.03 18.20
N ALA A 511 25.63 -14.29 18.67
CA ALA A 511 25.69 -15.47 17.82
C ALA A 511 24.45 -15.62 16.93
N LEU A 512 23.29 -15.19 17.39
CA LEU A 512 22.02 -15.23 16.64
C LEU A 512 21.71 -13.92 15.90
N GLY A 513 22.46 -12.83 16.18
CA GLY A 513 22.22 -11.51 15.62
C GLY A 513 21.01 -10.80 16.21
N LEU A 514 20.76 -11.02 17.50
CA LEU A 514 19.77 -10.33 18.31
C LEU A 514 20.43 -9.11 18.96
N MET A 515 19.83 -7.93 18.80
CA MET A 515 20.34 -6.69 19.38
C MET A 515 19.65 -6.44 20.72
N LEU A 516 20.43 -6.36 21.78
CA LEU A 516 19.93 -5.95 23.10
C LEU A 516 19.88 -4.42 23.19
N ASP A 517 18.99 -3.86 24.01
CA ASP A 517 18.88 -2.40 24.21
C ASP A 517 20.17 -1.78 24.76
N SER A 518 20.94 -2.55 25.54
CA SER A 518 22.24 -2.15 26.08
C SER A 518 23.40 -2.24 25.09
N SER A 519 23.20 -2.87 23.91
CA SER A 519 24.30 -3.13 22.97
C SER A 519 24.64 -1.92 22.12
N LYS A 520 25.92 -1.53 22.07
CA LYS A 520 26.42 -0.57 21.08
C LYS A 520 26.54 -1.28 19.72
N SER A 521 25.97 -0.70 18.68
CA SER A 521 26.02 -1.25 17.33
C SER A 521 27.34 -0.88 16.64
N HIS A 522 28.24 -1.87 16.48
CA HIS A 522 29.43 -1.75 15.65
C HIS A 522 29.16 -2.41 14.28
N GLN A 523 28.94 -1.60 13.25
CA GLN A 523 28.52 -2.06 11.93
C GLN A 523 29.46 -3.12 11.32
N GLN A 524 30.76 -2.93 11.45
CA GLN A 524 31.78 -3.84 10.89
C GLN A 524 31.77 -5.17 11.61
N LEU A 525 31.70 -5.17 12.94
CA LEU A 525 31.65 -6.39 13.75
C LEU A 525 30.34 -7.16 13.51
N ASN A 526 29.22 -6.47 13.44
CA ASN A 526 27.93 -7.06 13.12
C ASN A 526 27.93 -7.70 11.72
N PHE A 527 28.64 -7.08 10.77
CA PHE A 527 28.83 -7.67 9.43
C PHE A 527 29.70 -8.95 9.51
N CYS A 528 30.80 -8.93 10.25
CA CYS A 528 31.64 -10.11 10.46
C CYS A 528 30.82 -11.28 11.06
N TYR A 529 30.08 -11.03 12.12
CA TYR A 529 29.25 -12.06 12.76
C TYR A 529 28.09 -12.53 11.86
N LEU A 530 27.51 -11.66 11.04
CA LEU A 530 26.54 -12.07 10.03
C LEU A 530 27.16 -13.03 9.01
N MET A 531 28.37 -12.72 8.54
CA MET A 531 29.12 -13.58 7.61
C MET A 531 29.48 -14.91 8.27
N ALA A 532 29.87 -14.90 9.54
CA ALA A 532 30.18 -16.11 10.31
C ALA A 532 28.96 -17.02 10.48
N ARG A 533 27.79 -16.45 10.84
CA ARG A 533 26.52 -17.21 10.88
C ARG A 533 26.18 -17.83 9.52
N HIS A 534 26.33 -17.06 8.46
CA HIS A 534 26.06 -17.56 7.12
C HIS A 534 27.06 -18.64 6.72
N PHE A 535 28.32 -18.52 7.12
CA PHE A 535 29.33 -19.57 6.91
C PHE A 535 29.02 -20.87 7.66
N ILE A 536 28.60 -20.79 8.93
CA ILE A 536 28.13 -21.97 9.69
C ILE A 536 26.98 -22.65 8.94
N TRP A 537 26.03 -21.85 8.40
CA TRP A 537 24.93 -22.39 7.59
C TRP A 537 25.39 -23.05 6.28
N ILE A 538 26.42 -22.49 5.62
CA ILE A 538 27.04 -23.12 4.43
C ILE A 538 27.70 -24.45 4.82
N CYS A 539 28.44 -24.48 5.92
CA CYS A 539 29.09 -25.70 6.43
C CYS A 539 28.06 -26.78 6.74
N LYS A 540 26.94 -26.44 7.40
CA LYS A 540 25.83 -27.36 7.65
C LYS A 540 25.30 -27.96 6.33
N ARG A 541 25.13 -27.18 5.30
CA ARG A 541 24.63 -27.64 4.00
C ARG A 541 25.64 -28.49 3.22
N LYS A 542 26.94 -28.38 3.55
CA LYS A 542 28.03 -29.15 2.97
C LYS A 542 28.48 -30.33 3.87
N GLU A 543 27.82 -30.48 5.03
CA GLU A 543 28.14 -31.49 6.04
C GLU A 543 29.61 -31.44 6.50
N THR A 544 30.17 -30.23 6.60
CA THR A 544 31.54 -29.97 7.02
C THR A 544 31.55 -29.15 8.32
N SER A 545 32.45 -29.46 9.26
CA SER A 545 32.59 -28.68 10.48
C SER A 545 33.09 -27.25 10.19
N PRO A 546 32.53 -26.22 10.84
CA PRO A 546 32.99 -24.84 10.65
C PRO A 546 34.38 -24.65 11.26
N GLN A 547 35.30 -24.09 10.46
CA GLN A 547 36.68 -23.79 10.88
C GLN A 547 37.01 -22.34 10.54
N VAL A 548 37.79 -21.67 11.42
CA VAL A 548 38.14 -20.25 11.23
C VAL A 548 38.94 -20.00 9.96
N ALA A 549 39.87 -20.89 9.60
CA ALA A 549 40.64 -20.79 8.36
C ALA A 549 39.73 -20.76 7.12
N GLY A 550 38.75 -21.67 7.06
CA GLY A 550 37.75 -21.68 5.98
C GLY A 550 36.84 -20.45 6.00
N PHE A 551 36.50 -19.92 7.17
CA PHE A 551 35.76 -18.68 7.29
C PHE A 551 36.54 -17.47 6.78
N LEU A 552 37.81 -17.35 7.11
CA LEU A 552 38.67 -16.26 6.63
C LEU A 552 38.82 -16.29 5.10
N GLN A 553 38.96 -17.47 4.50
CA GLN A 553 38.95 -17.63 3.04
C GLN A 553 37.60 -17.20 2.43
N TYR A 554 36.49 -17.59 3.07
CA TYR A 554 35.16 -17.17 2.66
C TYR A 554 35.00 -15.63 2.76
N LEU A 555 35.44 -15.02 3.85
CA LEU A 555 35.40 -13.58 4.08
C LEU A 555 36.26 -12.83 3.04
N LYS A 556 37.48 -13.32 2.78
CA LYS A 556 38.39 -12.78 1.76
C LYS A 556 37.79 -12.86 0.36
N SER A 557 37.19 -13.99 0.00
CA SER A 557 36.52 -14.11 -1.32
C SER A 557 35.41 -13.09 -1.52
N MET A 558 34.65 -12.79 -0.48
CA MET A 558 33.61 -11.75 -0.53
C MET A 558 34.19 -10.34 -0.60
N PHE A 559 35.29 -10.09 0.11
CA PHE A 559 36.05 -8.85 0.00
C PHE A 559 36.55 -8.62 -1.44
N ASP A 560 37.21 -9.61 -2.03
CA ASP A 560 37.76 -9.52 -3.38
C ASP A 560 36.66 -9.24 -4.43
N ILE A 561 35.49 -9.86 -4.29
CA ILE A 561 34.34 -9.62 -5.16
C ILE A 561 33.84 -8.18 -5.01
N GLU A 562 33.66 -7.72 -3.77
CA GLU A 562 33.12 -6.36 -3.54
C GLU A 562 34.10 -5.27 -3.93
N VAL A 563 35.40 -5.44 -3.72
CA VAL A 563 36.44 -4.50 -4.17
C VAL A 563 36.49 -4.40 -5.68
N LYS A 564 36.41 -5.55 -6.39
CA LYS A 564 36.38 -5.55 -7.87
C LYS A 564 35.14 -4.89 -8.46
N THR A 565 34.03 -4.85 -7.72
CA THR A 565 32.75 -4.31 -8.21
C THR A 565 32.46 -2.89 -7.73
N ALA A 566 33.22 -2.36 -6.79
CA ALA A 566 33.02 -1.03 -6.19
C ALA A 566 34.08 -0.03 -6.69
N HIS A 567 33.70 1.23 -6.81
CA HIS A 567 34.64 2.33 -7.12
C HIS A 567 35.56 2.68 -5.94
N SER A 568 35.21 2.26 -4.72
CA SER A 568 36.01 2.43 -3.50
C SER A 568 35.73 1.30 -2.53
N ILE A 569 36.71 1.00 -1.65
CA ILE A 569 36.52 -0.04 -0.61
C ILE A 569 35.39 0.39 0.34
N PRO A 570 34.33 -0.42 0.50
CA PRO A 570 33.26 -0.08 1.41
C PRO A 570 33.74 -0.06 2.88
N LYS A 571 33.34 0.96 3.64
CA LYS A 571 33.74 1.20 5.05
C LYS A 571 33.61 0.00 5.99
N LYS A 572 32.71 -0.95 5.68
CA LYS A 572 32.55 -2.19 6.45
C LYS A 572 33.78 -3.10 6.42
N TRP A 573 34.69 -2.90 5.48
CA TRP A 573 35.92 -3.67 5.32
C TRP A 573 37.15 -3.04 5.98
N ASP A 574 37.07 -1.77 6.43
CA ASP A 574 38.21 -1.02 6.93
C ASP A 574 38.98 -1.77 8.04
N LEU A 575 38.26 -2.35 9.02
CA LEU A 575 38.87 -3.17 10.08
C LEU A 575 39.00 -4.65 9.69
N LEU A 576 38.05 -5.16 8.89
CA LEU A 576 38.01 -6.60 8.59
C LEU A 576 39.07 -7.05 7.56
N SER A 577 39.58 -6.12 6.76
CA SER A 577 40.69 -6.40 5.82
C SER A 577 42.00 -6.75 6.51
N THR A 578 42.17 -6.41 7.79
CA THR A 578 43.35 -6.77 8.59
C THR A 578 43.37 -8.25 9.00
N LEU A 579 42.28 -8.99 8.75
CA LEU A 579 42.16 -10.42 9.12
C LEU A 579 42.80 -11.36 8.11
N PHE A 580 43.09 -10.91 6.88
CA PHE A 580 43.61 -11.74 5.80
C PHE A 580 45.04 -11.40 5.37
#